data_0eda20b463ddd944df51b7c188881e51
#
_entry.id   0eda20b463ddd944df51b7c188881e51
#
_cell.length_a   1.000
_cell.length_b   1.000
_cell.length_c   1.000
_cell.angle_alpha   90.00
_cell.angle_beta   90.00
_cell.angle_gamma   90.00
#
_symmetry.space_group_name_H-M   'P 1'
#
loop_
_entity.id
_entity.type
_entity.pdbx_description
1 polymer ?
#
loop_
_entity_poly.entity_id
_entity_poly.type
_entity_poly.pdbx_seq_one_letter_code
_entity_poly.pdbx_strand_id
1 'polypeptide(L)'
;MKNIAYLTELDMFYDPFRVKDMIHFYETQFSDFRINKAWDLLKDMKIDRDKKIGKLSKGNWGRLKLALTLARDAAVVLLDEPFSGLDPMVRESIVKSLLTYLELDKQTIVIATHEIHEIEQILDEVVVVLNGRIEEKKDVEQLREESGMSLLEWLKRFIEEKD
;
A
#
# COMPACT_ATOMS: atom_id res chain seq x y z
N MET A 1 -15.76 1.58 -12.74
CA MET A 1 -14.99 2.26 -11.70
C MET A 1 -13.56 2.48 -12.21
N LYS A 2 -13.33 3.59 -12.93
CA LYS A 2 -12.02 3.84 -13.57
C LYS A 2 -11.01 4.62 -12.71
N ASN A 3 -11.37 4.99 -11.47
CA ASN A 3 -10.58 5.95 -10.69
C ASN A 3 -10.05 5.41 -9.37
N ILE A 4 -10.18 4.11 -9.10
CA ILE A 4 -9.74 3.50 -7.84
C ILE A 4 -8.86 2.30 -8.14
N ALA A 5 -7.65 2.28 -7.60
CA ALA A 5 -6.80 1.11 -7.51
C ALA A 5 -6.90 0.55 -6.08
N TYR A 6 -7.05 -0.77 -5.95
CA TYR A 6 -7.21 -1.42 -4.65
C TYR A 6 -6.23 -2.58 -4.50
N LEU A 7 -5.42 -2.53 -3.47
CA LEU A 7 -4.63 -3.64 -3.01
C LEU A 7 -5.39 -4.31 -1.86
N THR A 8 -5.76 -5.56 -2.04
CA THR A 8 -6.44 -6.38 -1.04
C THR A 8 -5.49 -7.38 -0.39
N GLU A 9 -5.76 -7.76 0.85
CA GLU A 9 -5.06 -8.84 1.52
C GLU A 9 -5.32 -10.21 0.85
N LEU A 10 -6.44 -10.37 0.15
CA LEU A 10 -6.85 -11.62 -0.48
C LEU A 10 -5.88 -12.08 -1.57
N ASP A 11 -5.70 -13.41 -1.66
CA ASP A 11 -4.95 -14.06 -2.71
C ASP A 11 -5.81 -14.21 -3.97
N MET A 12 -5.57 -13.34 -4.97
CA MET A 12 -6.40 -13.25 -6.19
C MET A 12 -5.63 -13.64 -7.46
N PHE A 13 -4.42 -14.17 -7.35
CA PHE A 13 -3.60 -14.46 -8.51
C PHE A 13 -3.69 -15.92 -8.93
N TYR A 14 -3.54 -16.15 -10.23
CA TYR A 14 -3.52 -17.48 -10.79
C TYR A 14 -2.10 -18.07 -10.74
N ASP A 15 -1.88 -19.03 -9.85
CA ASP A 15 -0.57 -19.63 -9.56
C ASP A 15 0.24 -20.12 -10.77
N PRO A 16 -0.37 -20.72 -11.81
CA PRO A 16 0.33 -21.14 -13.02
C PRO A 16 0.93 -20.00 -13.83
N PHE A 17 0.44 -18.77 -13.70
CA PHE A 17 0.94 -17.61 -14.43
C PHE A 17 2.37 -17.27 -14.00
N ARG A 18 3.12 -16.70 -14.93
CA ARG A 18 4.36 -15.99 -14.60
C ARG A 18 4.05 -14.54 -14.24
N VAL A 19 4.97 -13.90 -13.57
CA VAL A 19 4.86 -12.46 -13.23
C VAL A 19 4.53 -11.61 -14.47
N LYS A 20 5.25 -11.83 -15.58
CA LYS A 20 4.98 -11.13 -16.85
C LYS A 20 3.58 -11.37 -17.40
N ASP A 21 3.03 -12.58 -17.25
CA ASP A 21 1.69 -12.89 -17.75
C ASP A 21 0.63 -12.11 -16.96
N MET A 22 0.86 -11.93 -15.66
CA MET A 22 -0.01 -11.11 -14.81
C MET A 22 0.05 -9.62 -15.17
N ILE A 23 1.25 -9.08 -15.49
CA ILE A 23 1.39 -7.70 -15.97
C ILE A 23 0.57 -7.50 -17.25
N HIS A 24 0.70 -8.39 -18.23
CA HIS A 24 -0.08 -8.30 -19.48
C HIS A 24 -1.57 -8.49 -19.24
N PHE A 25 -1.95 -9.36 -18.32
CA PHE A 25 -3.36 -9.51 -17.94
C PHE A 25 -3.93 -8.19 -17.41
N TYR A 26 -3.23 -7.53 -16.46
CA TYR A 26 -3.66 -6.23 -15.92
C TYR A 26 -3.77 -5.15 -16.99
N GLU A 27 -2.84 -5.11 -17.95
CA GLU A 27 -2.89 -4.20 -19.10
C GLU A 27 -4.18 -4.37 -19.91
N THR A 28 -4.66 -5.62 -20.08
CA THR A 28 -5.90 -5.87 -20.80
C THR A 28 -7.17 -5.56 -19.99
N GLN A 29 -7.09 -5.62 -18.65
CA GLN A 29 -8.25 -5.41 -17.79
C GLN A 29 -8.47 -3.94 -17.41
N PHE A 30 -7.39 -3.16 -17.31
CA PHE A 30 -7.43 -1.79 -16.79
C PHE A 30 -6.87 -0.80 -17.80
N SER A 31 -7.72 0.05 -18.34
CA SER A 31 -7.32 1.07 -19.33
C SER A 31 -6.38 2.15 -18.75
N ASP A 32 -6.32 2.27 -17.43
CA ASP A 32 -5.45 3.18 -16.69
C ASP A 32 -4.14 2.49 -16.20
N PHE A 33 -3.90 1.24 -16.61
CA PHE A 33 -2.68 0.52 -16.25
C PHE A 33 -1.50 1.01 -17.10
N ARG A 34 -0.40 1.36 -16.44
CA ARG A 34 0.84 1.83 -17.06
C ARG A 34 1.89 0.72 -17.08
N ILE A 35 1.93 -0.02 -18.17
CA ILE A 35 2.81 -1.19 -18.30
C ILE A 35 4.29 -0.86 -18.06
N ASN A 36 4.76 0.29 -18.55
CA ASN A 36 6.16 0.71 -18.33
C ASN A 36 6.44 0.94 -16.83
N LYS A 37 5.51 1.61 -16.13
CA LYS A 37 5.59 1.80 -14.67
C LYS A 37 5.61 0.47 -13.92
N ALA A 38 4.82 -0.51 -14.37
CA ALA A 38 4.84 -1.85 -13.79
C ALA A 38 6.20 -2.54 -13.95
N TRP A 39 6.84 -2.43 -15.13
CA TRP A 39 8.17 -2.99 -15.36
C TRP A 39 9.27 -2.32 -14.52
N ASP A 40 9.21 -1.00 -14.37
CA ASP A 40 10.14 -0.26 -13.53
C ASP A 40 9.98 -0.66 -12.05
N LEU A 41 8.74 -0.75 -11.56
CA LEU A 41 8.43 -1.24 -10.21
C LEU A 41 8.97 -2.66 -9.96
N LEU A 42 8.75 -3.59 -10.90
CA LEU A 42 9.27 -4.96 -10.77
C LEU A 42 10.81 -4.99 -10.71
N LYS A 43 11.47 -4.17 -11.52
CA LYS A 43 12.93 -4.04 -11.55
C LYS A 43 13.46 -3.51 -10.21
N ASP A 44 12.89 -2.43 -9.70
CA ASP A 44 13.30 -1.81 -8.43
C ASP A 44 13.04 -2.74 -7.23
N MET A 45 11.93 -3.47 -7.27
CA MET A 45 11.58 -4.46 -6.26
C MET A 45 12.32 -5.79 -6.43
N LYS A 46 13.18 -5.93 -7.46
CA LYS A 46 13.96 -7.13 -7.77
C LYS A 46 13.12 -8.39 -7.95
N ILE A 47 11.98 -8.26 -8.63
CA ILE A 47 11.09 -9.38 -8.93
C ILE A 47 11.42 -9.95 -10.31
N ASP A 48 11.71 -11.25 -10.34
CA ASP A 48 11.93 -11.98 -11.58
C ASP A 48 10.64 -12.13 -12.38
N ARG A 49 10.59 -11.49 -13.55
CA ARG A 49 9.43 -11.47 -14.47
C ARG A 49 9.05 -12.84 -15.02
N ASP A 50 10.01 -13.77 -15.10
CA ASP A 50 9.79 -15.11 -15.66
C ASP A 50 9.44 -16.16 -14.58
N LYS A 51 9.49 -15.77 -13.31
CA LYS A 51 9.14 -16.64 -12.20
C LYS A 51 7.62 -16.90 -12.15
N LYS A 52 7.24 -18.16 -11.86
CA LYS A 52 5.82 -18.50 -11.62
C LYS A 52 5.33 -17.86 -10.33
N ILE A 53 4.10 -17.34 -10.35
CA ILE A 53 3.47 -16.68 -9.19
C ILE A 53 3.41 -17.61 -7.99
N GLY A 54 2.94 -18.84 -8.15
CA GLY A 54 2.89 -19.84 -7.08
C GLY A 54 4.26 -20.29 -6.52
N LYS A 55 5.37 -19.76 -7.07
CA LYS A 55 6.73 -19.97 -6.54
C LYS A 55 7.36 -18.71 -5.96
N LEU A 56 6.61 -17.62 -5.85
CA LEU A 56 7.09 -16.41 -5.17
C LEU A 56 7.12 -16.64 -3.66
N SER A 57 8.11 -16.04 -2.99
CA SER A 57 8.05 -15.90 -1.54
C SER A 57 6.93 -14.94 -1.15
N LYS A 58 6.44 -15.02 0.09
CA LYS A 58 5.41 -14.11 0.61
C LYS A 58 5.78 -12.63 0.38
N GLY A 59 7.05 -12.26 0.61
CA GLY A 59 7.53 -10.89 0.37
C GLY A 59 7.49 -10.49 -1.10
N ASN A 60 7.92 -11.36 -2.02
CA ASN A 60 7.84 -11.08 -3.46
C ASN A 60 6.40 -11.06 -3.97
N TRP A 61 5.54 -11.84 -3.36
CA TRP A 61 4.12 -11.84 -3.66
C TRP A 61 3.44 -10.50 -3.26
N GLY A 62 3.73 -10.00 -2.06
CA GLY A 62 3.29 -8.67 -1.61
C GLY A 62 3.82 -7.55 -2.50
N ARG A 63 5.10 -7.60 -2.87
CA ARG A 63 5.69 -6.64 -3.82
C ARG A 63 5.04 -6.69 -5.20
N LEU A 64 4.70 -7.87 -5.72
CA LEU A 64 4.00 -7.99 -7.00
C LEU A 64 2.61 -7.35 -6.92
N LYS A 65 1.82 -7.63 -5.88
CA LYS A 65 0.51 -7.00 -5.65
C LYS A 65 0.64 -5.48 -5.65
N LEU A 66 1.60 -4.97 -4.91
CA LEU A 66 1.86 -3.54 -4.83
C LEU A 66 2.24 -2.95 -6.19
N ALA A 67 3.15 -3.60 -6.92
CA ALA A 67 3.56 -3.14 -8.25
C ALA A 67 2.38 -3.04 -9.21
N LEU A 68 1.50 -4.04 -9.22
CA LEU A 68 0.29 -4.05 -10.04
C LEU A 68 -0.70 -2.93 -9.65
N THR A 69 -0.83 -2.65 -8.35
CA THR A 69 -1.70 -1.59 -7.83
C THR A 69 -1.15 -0.21 -8.16
N LEU A 70 0.14 0.03 -7.89
CA LEU A 70 0.80 1.31 -8.13
C LEU A 70 0.99 1.63 -9.62
N ALA A 71 1.00 0.61 -10.47
CA ALA A 71 1.04 0.81 -11.93
C ALA A 71 -0.28 1.34 -12.50
N ARG A 72 -1.35 1.40 -11.71
CA ARG A 72 -2.62 2.03 -12.08
C ARG A 72 -2.52 3.55 -11.94
N ASP A 73 -2.96 4.25 -12.98
CA ASP A 73 -3.08 5.73 -12.97
C ASP A 73 -4.46 6.13 -12.42
N ALA A 74 -4.69 5.74 -11.17
CA ALA A 74 -5.95 5.93 -10.49
C ALA A 74 -5.89 7.16 -9.59
N ALA A 75 -6.98 7.93 -9.50
CA ALA A 75 -7.07 9.12 -8.63
C ALA A 75 -7.06 8.73 -7.14
N VAL A 76 -7.54 7.54 -6.80
CA VAL A 76 -7.56 7.01 -5.43
C VAL A 76 -6.88 5.65 -5.41
N VAL A 77 -5.94 5.47 -4.48
CA VAL A 77 -5.26 4.20 -4.23
C VAL A 77 -5.60 3.75 -2.81
N LEU A 78 -6.26 2.59 -2.71
CA LEU A 78 -6.61 1.97 -1.44
C LEU A 78 -5.64 0.82 -1.18
N LEU A 79 -4.95 0.84 -0.05
CA LEU A 79 -4.00 -0.18 0.36
C LEU A 79 -4.49 -0.81 1.67
N ASP A 80 -4.87 -2.08 1.61
CA ASP A 80 -5.35 -2.85 2.75
C ASP A 80 -4.25 -3.77 3.25
N GLU A 81 -3.74 -3.48 4.44
CA GLU A 81 -2.63 -4.16 5.10
C GLU A 81 -1.41 -4.42 4.18
N PRO A 82 -0.86 -3.39 3.51
CA PRO A 82 0.21 -3.59 2.53
C PRO A 82 1.52 -4.13 3.12
N PHE A 83 1.66 -4.11 4.44
CA PHE A 83 2.86 -4.55 5.18
C PHE A 83 2.68 -5.89 5.89
N SER A 84 1.46 -6.44 5.89
CA SER A 84 1.11 -7.65 6.67
C SER A 84 2.01 -8.84 6.36
N GLY A 85 2.62 -9.38 7.42
CA GLY A 85 3.45 -10.58 7.35
C GLY A 85 4.71 -10.46 6.51
N LEU A 86 5.21 -9.26 6.28
CA LEU A 86 6.45 -8.98 5.59
C LEU A 86 7.59 -8.70 6.58
N ASP A 87 8.81 -9.05 6.20
CA ASP A 87 9.99 -8.69 6.98
C ASP A 87 10.31 -7.19 6.87
N PRO A 88 11.05 -6.61 7.86
CA PRO A 88 11.33 -5.18 7.90
C PRO A 88 11.98 -4.62 6.63
N MET A 89 12.89 -5.36 6.01
CA MET A 89 13.56 -4.90 4.78
C MET A 89 12.59 -4.80 3.60
N VAL A 90 11.62 -5.71 3.54
CA VAL A 90 10.56 -5.66 2.51
C VAL A 90 9.64 -4.48 2.77
N ARG A 91 9.24 -4.21 4.02
CA ARG A 91 8.42 -3.07 4.40
C ARG A 91 9.08 -1.75 4.00
N GLU A 92 10.34 -1.54 4.36
CA GLU A 92 11.11 -0.36 3.95
C GLU A 92 11.12 -0.17 2.44
N SER A 93 11.32 -1.26 1.69
CA SER A 93 11.29 -1.22 0.23
C SER A 93 9.92 -0.83 -0.33
N ILE A 94 8.83 -1.23 0.34
CA ILE A 94 7.46 -0.85 -0.01
C ILE A 94 7.23 0.64 0.23
N VAL A 95 7.59 1.16 1.41
CA VAL A 95 7.49 2.60 1.72
C VAL A 95 8.25 3.44 0.70
N LYS A 96 9.48 3.04 0.37
CA LYS A 96 10.27 3.70 -0.68
C LYS A 96 9.56 3.69 -2.03
N SER A 97 8.93 2.59 -2.39
CA SER A 97 8.19 2.50 -3.66
C SER A 97 6.95 3.38 -3.65
N LEU A 98 6.22 3.49 -2.54
CA LEU A 98 5.11 4.41 -2.39
C LEU A 98 5.55 5.85 -2.66
N LEU A 99 6.62 6.31 -2.00
CA LEU A 99 7.16 7.66 -2.18
C LEU A 99 7.70 7.92 -3.60
N THR A 100 8.23 6.90 -4.27
CA THR A 100 8.84 7.06 -5.60
C THR A 100 7.81 7.06 -6.72
N TYR A 101 6.76 6.25 -6.60
CA TYR A 101 5.85 5.95 -7.71
C TYR A 101 4.46 6.55 -7.56
N LEU A 102 4.10 7.09 -6.40
CA LEU A 102 2.84 7.81 -6.21
C LEU A 102 3.00 9.28 -6.56
N GLU A 103 2.02 9.79 -7.28
CA GLU A 103 1.92 11.22 -7.60
C GLU A 103 1.03 11.89 -6.54
N LEU A 104 1.62 12.19 -5.36
CA LEU A 104 0.89 12.66 -4.18
C LEU A 104 0.10 13.95 -4.44
N ASP A 105 0.54 14.78 -5.38
CA ASP A 105 -0.20 15.99 -5.80
C ASP A 105 -1.48 15.69 -6.60
N LYS A 106 -1.64 14.45 -7.11
CA LYS A 106 -2.74 14.06 -7.99
C LYS A 106 -3.55 12.88 -7.49
N GLN A 107 -3.01 12.14 -6.52
CA GLN A 107 -3.59 10.90 -6.04
C GLN A 107 -3.89 10.99 -4.55
N THR A 108 -5.05 10.51 -4.15
CA THR A 108 -5.39 10.29 -2.74
C THR A 108 -5.02 8.86 -2.37
N ILE A 109 -4.18 8.70 -1.36
CA ILE A 109 -3.75 7.41 -0.87
C ILE A 109 -4.43 7.13 0.46
N VAL A 110 -5.11 6.01 0.56
CA VAL A 110 -5.71 5.54 1.82
C VAL A 110 -5.07 4.21 2.19
N ILE A 111 -4.47 4.15 3.36
CA ILE A 111 -3.79 2.95 3.88
C ILE A 111 -4.51 2.50 5.14
N ALA A 112 -5.08 1.31 5.11
CA ALA A 112 -5.56 0.62 6.30
C ALA A 112 -4.45 -0.30 6.79
N THR A 113 -3.93 -0.06 8.00
CA THR A 113 -2.85 -0.88 8.57
C THR A 113 -2.75 -0.73 10.08
N HIS A 114 -2.21 -1.75 10.73
CA HIS A 114 -1.78 -1.71 12.13
C HIS A 114 -0.25 -1.44 12.27
N GLU A 115 0.48 -1.42 11.17
CA GLU A 115 1.93 -1.16 11.11
C GLU A 115 2.23 0.34 10.96
N ILE A 116 1.72 1.15 11.88
CA ILE A 116 1.75 2.62 11.79
C ILE A 116 3.17 3.17 11.75
N HIS A 117 4.08 2.56 12.52
CA HIS A 117 5.46 3.00 12.62
C HIS A 117 6.17 3.10 11.27
N GLU A 118 5.81 2.23 10.32
CA GLU A 118 6.43 2.18 8.99
C GLU A 118 6.05 3.38 8.10
N ILE A 119 4.89 3.98 8.34
CA ILE A 119 4.32 5.00 7.45
C ILE A 119 4.08 6.35 8.12
N GLU A 120 4.24 6.47 9.42
CA GLU A 120 3.93 7.69 10.17
C GLU A 120 4.55 8.97 9.57
N GLN A 121 5.74 8.84 8.98
CA GLN A 121 6.48 9.98 8.41
C GLN A 121 5.93 10.47 7.08
N ILE A 122 5.04 9.71 6.45
CA ILE A 122 4.49 10.01 5.13
C ILE A 122 2.98 10.25 5.16
N LEU A 123 2.38 10.27 6.34
CA LEU A 123 0.95 10.50 6.52
C LEU A 123 0.66 11.99 6.71
N ASP A 124 -0.33 12.49 5.96
CA ASP A 124 -0.92 13.81 6.19
C ASP A 124 -1.99 13.74 7.29
N GLU A 125 -2.86 12.74 7.20
CA GLU A 125 -4.03 12.60 8.08
C GLU A 125 -4.15 11.17 8.62
N VAL A 126 -4.69 11.06 9.82
CA VAL A 126 -5.12 9.79 10.42
C VAL A 126 -6.62 9.80 10.67
N VAL A 127 -7.27 8.67 10.39
CA VAL A 127 -8.68 8.44 10.68
C VAL A 127 -8.80 7.19 11.54
N VAL A 128 -9.36 7.33 12.74
CA VAL A 128 -9.60 6.20 13.64
C VAL A 128 -11.01 5.66 13.42
N VAL A 129 -11.10 4.39 13.09
CA VAL A 129 -12.38 3.69 12.88
C VAL A 129 -12.57 2.63 13.95
N LEU A 130 -13.61 2.75 14.78
CA LEU A 130 -13.97 1.76 15.79
C LEU A 130 -15.43 1.32 15.57
N ASN A 131 -15.68 0.02 15.61
CA ASN A 131 -17.04 -0.53 15.46
C ASN A 131 -17.77 -0.03 14.20
N GLY A 132 -17.05 0.19 13.10
CA GLY A 132 -17.59 0.65 11.82
C GLY A 132 -17.95 2.15 11.78
N ARG A 133 -17.48 2.94 12.76
CA ARG A 133 -17.70 4.40 12.82
C ARG A 133 -16.37 5.13 12.86
N ILE A 134 -16.35 6.30 12.22
CA ILE A 134 -15.23 7.22 12.35
C ILE A 134 -15.35 7.89 13.73
N GLU A 135 -14.40 7.63 14.60
CA GLU A 135 -14.36 8.19 15.95
C GLU A 135 -13.52 9.45 16.01
N GLU A 136 -12.45 9.53 15.20
CA GLU A 136 -11.57 10.70 15.21
C GLU A 136 -10.92 10.87 13.84
N LYS A 137 -10.60 12.11 13.49
CA LYS A 137 -9.79 12.50 12.34
C LYS A 137 -8.82 13.59 12.76
N LYS A 138 -7.53 13.41 12.53
CA LYS A 138 -6.46 14.34 12.90
C LYS A 138 -5.48 14.53 11.74
N ASP A 139 -5.00 15.75 11.60
CA ASP A 139 -3.78 16.06 10.89
C ASP A 139 -2.58 15.57 11.71
N VAL A 140 -1.64 14.86 11.08
CA VAL A 140 -0.53 14.19 11.78
C VAL A 140 0.53 15.21 12.22
N GLU A 141 0.79 16.24 11.43
CA GLU A 141 1.75 17.29 11.78
C GLU A 141 1.23 18.14 12.93
N GLN A 142 -0.04 18.57 12.87
CA GLN A 142 -0.69 19.29 13.95
C GLN A 142 -0.72 18.47 15.25
N LEU A 143 -1.01 17.18 15.16
CA LEU A 143 -1.01 16.27 16.31
C LEU A 143 0.36 16.24 17.00
N ARG A 144 1.46 16.17 16.22
CA ARG A 144 2.83 16.19 16.76
C ARG A 144 3.16 17.52 17.42
N GLU A 145 2.79 18.64 16.79
CA GLU A 145 3.04 19.97 17.34
C GLU A 145 2.29 20.23 18.63
N GLU A 146 1.01 19.85 18.72
CA GLU A 146 0.15 20.10 19.88
C GLU A 146 0.45 19.17 21.06
N SER A 147 0.70 17.90 20.79
CA SER A 147 0.84 16.87 21.83
C SER A 147 2.29 16.51 22.19
N GLY A 148 3.23 16.75 21.27
CA GLY A 148 4.60 16.28 21.38
C GLY A 148 4.75 14.75 21.29
N MET A 149 3.68 14.03 20.92
CA MET A 149 3.64 12.57 20.86
C MET A 149 3.81 12.08 19.41
N SER A 150 4.31 10.86 19.25
CA SER A 150 4.20 10.13 18.01
C SER A 150 2.75 9.72 17.74
N LEU A 151 2.40 9.47 16.47
CA LEU A 151 1.07 8.98 16.11
C LEU A 151 0.71 7.68 16.84
N LEU A 152 1.69 6.78 17.00
CA LEU A 152 1.50 5.51 17.70
C LEU A 152 1.19 5.71 19.18
N GLU A 153 1.89 6.62 19.86
CA GLU A 153 1.63 6.94 21.27
C GLU A 153 0.27 7.56 21.46
N TRP A 154 -0.10 8.51 20.58
CA TRP A 154 -1.42 9.12 20.60
C TRP A 154 -2.54 8.09 20.37
N LEU A 155 -2.40 7.18 19.41
CA LEU A 155 -3.39 6.14 19.16
C LEU A 155 -3.58 5.19 20.33
N LYS A 156 -2.49 4.77 20.97
CA LYS A 156 -2.58 3.93 22.18
C LYS A 156 -3.39 4.61 23.27
N ARG A 157 -3.08 5.86 23.57
CA ARG A 157 -3.79 6.66 24.56
C ARG A 157 -5.27 6.84 24.19
N PHE A 158 -5.55 7.15 22.92
CA PHE A 158 -6.92 7.32 22.42
C PHE A 158 -7.76 6.04 22.61
N ILE A 159 -7.20 4.86 22.37
CA ILE A 159 -7.87 3.57 22.54
C ILE A 159 -8.09 3.30 24.04
N GLU A 160 -7.09 3.51 24.88
CA GLU A 160 -7.20 3.33 26.35
C GLU A 160 -8.28 4.23 26.98
N GLU A 161 -8.52 5.43 26.46
CA GLU A 161 -9.56 6.35 26.93
C GLU A 161 -10.98 5.93 26.48
N LYS A 162 -11.09 5.03 25.50
CA LYS A 162 -12.37 4.56 24.93
C LYS A 162 -12.82 3.19 25.46
N ASP A 163 -11.91 2.40 26.07
CA ASP A 163 -12.19 1.12 26.72
C ASP A 163 -12.73 1.35 28.16
#